data_55def9c98e74c1c9ca2e6d18c8c86fbd
#
_entry.id   55def9c98e74c1c9ca2e6d18c8c86fbd
#
_cell.length_a   1.000
_cell.length_b   1.000
_cell.length_c   1.000
_cell.angle_alpha   90.00
_cell.angle_beta   90.00
_cell.angle_gamma   90.00
#
_symmetry.space_group_name_H-M   'P 1'
#
loop_
_entity.id
_entity.type
_entity.pdbx_description
1 polymer ?
#
loop_
_entity_poly.entity_id
_entity_poly.type
_entity_poly.pdbx_seq_one_letter_code
_entity_poly.pdbx_strand_id
1 'polypeptide(L)'
;MKKILELISEEVVKAFEEAGYRADFAKVTLSNRPDLCEYQCNGALAAAKTYKKAPIMIANDVVAKLTESSIFSEVQAVNPGFVNLKLSGTYLADYLKEMQADENLSIEKAAHPKKIILDYGGPNVAKPLHVGHLRSAIIGESIKRLGRFMGHEMIGDVHLGDWGLQMGLIITELHERKPDLVYFDDSYTGEYPEEPPFTISELEEIYPTASGRSKEDEAYKEAAMQATYQLQHGHRGYQGILKHILDVSVTDLKKNYERLDVSFDLWKGESDAQPYIPDMVQYLKDNGYAYVDDGALVVDVREDTDTKEIPPCMILKSDGASLYNTTDLATIIERMKLYHPDEILYVVDKRQELHFIQCFRCAKKAKLVDEDTKLTFLGFGTMNGRDGKPFKTRDGGVMRLENLIKEINEEMYRKIMENHETDPEEARKTAQIVGLSAIKYGDLSNQASKDYVFDVDRFTSFEGNTGPYILYTIVRIKSILTRCQAEGGSLQDVSIQVPNGESEKALMLALSRFNAVMENAFEELAPHKICAYIYELANDFNHFYHEVKILSEENEEKKKGYLALLLLTRDVLESCIHVLGFTSPERM
;
A
#
# COMPACT_ATOMS: atom_id res chain seq x y z
N MET A 1 22.10 0.63 8.60
CA MET A 1 22.51 1.61 9.65
C MET A 1 21.50 1.55 10.79
N LYS A 2 21.95 1.47 12.07
CA LYS A 2 21.03 1.43 13.23
C LYS A 2 20.12 2.65 13.28
N LYS A 3 18.89 2.47 13.71
CA LYS A 3 17.94 3.57 13.93
C LYS A 3 18.41 4.45 15.08
N ILE A 4 18.19 5.75 14.97
CA ILE A 4 18.65 6.69 16.01
C ILE A 4 18.03 6.37 17.38
N LEU A 5 16.78 5.92 17.42
CA LEU A 5 16.12 5.52 18.67
C LEU A 5 16.78 4.27 19.32
N GLU A 6 17.30 3.35 18.52
CA GLU A 6 18.05 2.18 19.02
C GLU A 6 19.34 2.63 19.68
N LEU A 7 20.09 3.54 19.04
CA LEU A 7 21.33 4.09 19.59
C LEU A 7 21.09 4.85 20.89
N ILE A 8 20.03 5.65 20.96
CA ILE A 8 19.63 6.34 22.20
C ILE A 8 19.25 5.33 23.28
N SER A 9 18.50 4.28 22.92
CA SER A 9 18.05 3.24 23.85
C SER A 9 19.22 2.45 24.42
N GLU A 10 20.22 2.11 23.62
CA GLU A 10 21.45 1.42 24.07
C GLU A 10 22.18 2.25 25.13
N GLU A 11 22.29 3.56 24.94
CA GLU A 11 22.95 4.44 25.90
C GLU A 11 22.15 4.58 27.21
N VAL A 12 20.81 4.65 27.11
CA VAL A 12 19.96 4.70 28.32
C VAL A 12 19.95 3.36 29.06
N VAL A 13 19.95 2.23 28.35
CA VAL A 13 20.10 0.88 28.95
C VAL A 13 21.41 0.81 29.78
N LYS A 14 22.51 1.22 29.17
CA LYS A 14 23.81 1.27 29.87
C LYS A 14 23.75 2.12 31.14
N ALA A 15 23.12 3.29 31.06
CA ALA A 15 22.96 4.17 32.23
C ALA A 15 22.11 3.56 33.35
N PHE A 16 21.03 2.82 33.01
CA PHE A 16 20.23 2.07 33.99
C PHE A 16 21.07 1.00 34.68
N GLU A 17 21.82 0.20 33.93
CA GLU A 17 22.69 -0.85 34.47
C GLU A 17 23.80 -0.29 35.37
N GLU A 18 24.47 0.78 34.95
CA GLU A 18 25.50 1.47 35.74
C GLU A 18 24.95 2.13 37.01
N ALA A 19 23.66 2.51 36.99
CA ALA A 19 22.98 3.01 38.18
C ALA A 19 22.45 1.89 39.11
N GLY A 20 22.62 0.62 38.72
CA GLY A 20 22.18 -0.56 39.49
C GLY A 20 20.71 -0.96 39.23
N TYR A 21 20.13 -0.54 38.11
CA TYR A 21 18.76 -0.87 37.71
C TYR A 21 18.76 -1.82 36.53
N ARG A 22 17.67 -2.59 36.37
CA ARG A 22 17.51 -3.55 35.28
C ARG A 22 17.31 -2.84 33.95
N ALA A 23 17.91 -3.39 32.90
CA ALA A 23 17.82 -2.92 31.51
C ALA A 23 16.39 -2.87 30.94
N ASP A 24 15.50 -3.79 31.36
CA ASP A 24 14.15 -3.89 30.85
C ASP A 24 13.26 -2.69 31.20
N PHE A 25 13.65 -1.86 32.15
CA PHE A 25 12.99 -0.59 32.46
C PHE A 25 13.41 0.57 31.52
N ALA A 26 14.55 0.46 30.86
CA ALA A 26 15.14 1.52 30.04
C ALA A 26 14.45 1.72 28.68
N LYS A 27 13.13 1.93 28.67
CA LYS A 27 12.34 2.13 27.44
C LYS A 27 12.29 3.60 27.06
N VAL A 28 12.89 3.92 25.92
CA VAL A 28 12.90 5.26 25.35
C VAL A 28 11.85 5.36 24.24
N THR A 29 11.14 6.47 24.20
CA THR A 29 10.17 6.81 23.15
C THR A 29 10.38 8.23 22.65
N LEU A 30 9.86 8.53 21.48
CA LEU A 30 9.75 9.91 21.02
C LEU A 30 8.87 10.68 22.01
N SER A 31 9.23 11.92 22.32
CA SER A 31 8.46 12.74 23.26
C SER A 31 7.14 13.19 22.65
N ASN A 32 6.08 13.17 23.45
CA ASN A 32 4.79 13.81 23.10
C ASN A 32 4.80 15.32 23.34
N ARG A 33 5.87 15.85 23.93
CA ARG A 33 6.07 17.27 24.27
C ARG A 33 7.40 17.75 23.70
N PRO A 34 7.46 17.93 22.35
CA PRO A 34 8.71 18.35 21.67
C PRO A 34 9.23 19.72 22.15
N ASP A 35 8.35 20.53 22.75
CA ASP A 35 8.68 21.78 23.40
C ASP A 35 9.55 21.58 24.66
N LEU A 36 9.49 20.41 25.29
CA LEU A 36 10.25 20.10 26.52
C LEU A 36 11.46 19.22 26.25
N CYS A 37 11.31 18.20 25.43
CA CYS A 37 12.38 17.25 25.10
C CYS A 37 12.07 16.54 23.77
N GLU A 38 13.10 15.97 23.17
CA GLU A 38 13.02 15.24 21.91
C GLU A 38 12.64 13.76 22.12
N TYR A 39 13.25 13.15 23.15
CA TYR A 39 13.01 11.78 23.57
C TYR A 39 12.78 11.71 25.08
N GLN A 40 12.09 10.66 25.52
CA GLN A 40 11.75 10.49 26.93
C GLN A 40 11.84 9.02 27.35
N CYS A 41 12.34 8.77 28.55
CA CYS A 41 12.29 7.47 29.19
C CYS A 41 11.43 7.53 30.46
N ASN A 42 10.43 6.64 30.54
CA ASN A 42 9.51 6.52 31.67
C ASN A 42 9.87 5.36 32.61
N GLY A 43 11.04 4.74 32.40
CA GLY A 43 11.46 3.53 33.09
C GLY A 43 11.56 3.67 34.61
N ALA A 44 11.90 4.83 35.12
CA ALA A 44 11.96 5.06 36.56
C ALA A 44 10.61 4.92 37.27
N LEU A 45 9.51 5.28 36.61
CA LEU A 45 8.14 5.06 37.10
C LEU A 45 7.82 3.58 37.27
N ALA A 46 8.18 2.78 36.28
CA ALA A 46 7.95 1.33 36.29
C ALA A 46 8.88 0.63 37.33
N ALA A 47 10.11 1.09 37.47
CA ALA A 47 11.11 0.53 38.37
C ALA A 47 10.84 0.82 39.87
N ALA A 48 10.12 1.88 40.18
CA ALA A 48 9.91 2.38 41.52
C ALA A 48 9.40 1.31 42.52
N LYS A 49 8.42 0.50 42.07
CA LYS A 49 7.85 -0.59 42.87
C LYS A 49 8.87 -1.70 43.13
N THR A 50 9.66 -2.07 42.15
CA THR A 50 10.64 -3.14 42.22
C THR A 50 11.79 -2.76 43.18
N TYR A 51 12.27 -1.52 43.12
CA TYR A 51 13.37 -1.04 43.93
C TYR A 51 12.94 -0.33 45.21
N LYS A 52 11.63 -0.22 45.46
CA LYS A 52 11.07 0.47 46.65
C LYS A 52 11.69 1.87 46.84
N LYS A 53 11.85 2.59 45.76
CA LYS A 53 12.48 3.90 45.68
C LYS A 53 11.60 4.87 44.93
N ALA A 54 11.61 6.15 45.33
CA ALA A 54 10.82 7.15 44.63
C ALA A 54 11.26 7.27 43.16
N PRO A 55 10.33 7.33 42.18
CA PRO A 55 10.69 7.35 40.75
C PRO A 55 11.67 8.46 40.39
N ILE A 56 11.49 9.66 40.97
CA ILE A 56 12.40 10.80 40.72
C ILE A 56 13.82 10.55 41.19
N MET A 57 14.01 9.76 42.26
CA MET A 57 15.36 9.39 42.73
C MET A 57 16.01 8.43 41.74
N ILE A 58 15.27 7.46 41.21
CA ILE A 58 15.75 6.55 40.15
C ILE A 58 16.12 7.35 38.89
N ALA A 59 15.25 8.27 38.48
CA ALA A 59 15.50 9.14 37.33
C ALA A 59 16.78 9.98 37.51
N ASN A 60 17.00 10.55 38.70
CA ASN A 60 18.24 11.30 39.03
C ASN A 60 19.49 10.43 38.97
N ASP A 61 19.44 9.19 39.48
CA ASP A 61 20.57 8.27 39.42
C ASP A 61 20.95 7.94 37.96
N VAL A 62 19.94 7.71 37.10
CA VAL A 62 20.14 7.44 35.68
C VAL A 62 20.68 8.67 34.94
N VAL A 63 20.11 9.86 35.21
CA VAL A 63 20.58 11.13 34.63
C VAL A 63 22.04 11.39 34.98
N ALA A 64 22.46 11.10 36.20
CA ALA A 64 23.87 11.25 36.63
C ALA A 64 24.85 10.41 35.78
N LYS A 65 24.40 9.25 35.25
CA LYS A 65 25.18 8.41 34.33
C LYS A 65 25.16 8.90 32.89
N LEU A 66 24.10 9.57 32.48
CA LEU A 66 23.95 10.09 31.12
C LEU A 66 24.64 11.44 30.88
N THR A 67 25.01 12.15 31.95
CA THR A 67 25.57 13.52 31.85
C THR A 67 26.91 13.56 31.08
N GLU A 68 27.67 12.47 31.07
CA GLU A 68 28.96 12.36 30.37
C GLU A 68 28.81 11.84 28.94
N SER A 69 27.60 11.46 28.52
CA SER A 69 27.36 10.94 27.18
C SER A 69 27.44 12.04 26.12
N SER A 70 28.20 11.80 25.06
CA SER A 70 28.30 12.73 23.91
C SER A 70 27.06 12.75 23.02
N ILE A 71 26.15 11.79 23.22
CA ILE A 71 24.90 11.69 22.43
C ILE A 71 23.93 12.84 22.76
N PHE A 72 23.94 13.30 24.03
CA PHE A 72 22.97 14.27 24.51
C PHE A 72 23.59 15.66 24.73
N SER A 73 22.82 16.69 24.39
CA SER A 73 23.12 18.07 24.81
C SER A 73 22.47 18.42 26.14
N GLU A 74 21.35 17.77 26.47
CA GLU A 74 20.63 17.98 27.72
C GLU A 74 19.98 16.67 28.16
N VAL A 75 20.15 16.36 29.46
CA VAL A 75 19.49 15.22 30.11
C VAL A 75 18.90 15.72 31.43
N GLN A 76 17.63 15.52 31.67
CA GLN A 76 16.93 16.05 32.82
C GLN A 76 15.97 15.05 33.45
N ALA A 77 16.05 14.87 34.77
CA ALA A 77 15.03 14.18 35.53
C ALA A 77 13.88 15.13 35.88
N VAL A 78 12.66 14.75 35.52
CA VAL A 78 11.45 15.56 35.71
C VAL A 78 10.41 14.78 36.51
N ASN A 79 9.78 15.44 37.50
CA ASN A 79 8.73 14.80 38.29
C ASN A 79 7.58 14.24 37.43
N PRO A 80 7.03 13.07 37.79
CA PRO A 80 7.34 12.25 38.97
C PRO A 80 8.51 11.27 38.77
N GLY A 81 9.14 11.16 37.62
CA GLY A 81 10.24 10.22 37.32
C GLY A 81 10.49 10.06 35.83
N PHE A 82 10.25 11.09 35.04
CA PHE A 82 10.61 11.12 33.63
C PHE A 82 12.09 11.47 33.44
N VAL A 83 12.73 10.83 32.48
CA VAL A 83 14.05 11.23 31.99
C VAL A 83 13.87 11.87 30.62
N ASN A 84 14.03 13.17 30.53
CA ASN A 84 13.93 13.94 29.31
C ASN A 84 15.30 14.06 28.64
N LEU A 85 15.34 13.85 27.32
CA LEU A 85 16.56 13.77 26.54
C LEU A 85 16.49 14.71 25.33
N LYS A 86 17.58 15.49 25.13
CA LYS A 86 17.81 16.24 23.88
C LYS A 86 19.13 15.79 23.27
N LEU A 87 19.12 15.51 21.97
CA LEU A 87 20.30 15.10 21.24
C LEU A 87 21.31 16.25 21.06
N SER A 88 22.59 15.89 21.12
CA SER A 88 23.67 16.76 20.70
C SER A 88 23.53 17.10 19.21
N GLY A 89 23.66 18.38 18.85
CA GLY A 89 23.66 18.80 17.46
C GLY A 89 24.80 18.19 16.64
N THR A 90 25.96 17.97 17.26
CA THR A 90 27.10 17.30 16.62
C THR A 90 26.78 15.84 16.33
N TYR A 91 26.24 15.12 17.32
CA TYR A 91 25.84 13.71 17.14
C TYR A 91 24.79 13.55 16.04
N LEU A 92 23.78 14.41 16.04
CA LEU A 92 22.73 14.40 15.02
C LEU A 92 23.29 14.71 13.61
N ALA A 93 24.19 15.69 13.50
CA ALA A 93 24.85 16.02 12.24
C ALA A 93 25.69 14.84 11.71
N ASP A 94 26.45 14.18 12.56
CA ASP A 94 27.25 13.01 12.18
C ASP A 94 26.38 11.84 11.73
N TYR A 95 25.26 11.58 12.43
CA TYR A 95 24.28 10.58 12.01
C TYR A 95 23.70 10.87 10.60
N LEU A 96 23.34 12.12 10.33
CA LEU A 96 22.81 12.51 9.02
C LEU A 96 23.86 12.54 7.91
N LYS A 97 25.13 12.79 8.22
CA LYS A 97 26.25 12.64 7.26
C LYS A 97 26.39 11.18 6.81
N GLU A 98 26.36 10.25 7.75
CA GLU A 98 26.39 8.82 7.43
C GLU A 98 25.17 8.41 6.58
N MET A 99 23.98 8.89 6.96
CA MET A 99 22.75 8.66 6.21
C MET A 99 22.83 9.20 4.76
N GLN A 100 23.38 10.40 4.58
CA GLN A 100 23.55 11.02 3.25
C GLN A 100 24.56 10.28 2.38
N ALA A 101 25.59 9.70 2.98
CA ALA A 101 26.62 8.92 2.29
C ALA A 101 26.15 7.49 1.92
N ASP A 102 25.07 7.01 2.51
CA ASP A 102 24.49 5.71 2.24
C ASP A 102 23.53 5.77 1.05
N GLU A 103 23.77 4.99 0.00
CA GLU A 103 22.89 4.88 -1.18
C GLU A 103 21.44 4.49 -0.82
N ASN A 104 21.25 3.81 0.30
CA ASN A 104 19.93 3.41 0.81
C ASN A 104 19.37 4.37 1.88
N LEU A 105 19.98 5.54 2.08
CA LEU A 105 19.54 6.54 3.06
C LEU A 105 19.29 5.94 4.46
N SER A 106 20.23 5.17 4.97
CA SER A 106 20.17 4.45 6.24
C SER A 106 19.21 3.24 6.31
N ILE A 107 18.51 2.93 5.25
CA ILE A 107 17.64 1.75 5.21
C ILE A 107 18.49 0.47 5.23
N GLU A 108 18.25 -0.38 6.20
CA GLU A 108 18.84 -1.71 6.28
C GLU A 108 17.97 -2.69 5.49
N LYS A 109 18.51 -3.21 4.36
CA LYS A 109 17.81 -4.21 3.56
C LYS A 109 17.69 -5.51 4.34
N ALA A 110 16.60 -6.25 4.12
CA ALA A 110 16.36 -7.52 4.77
C ALA A 110 17.54 -8.49 4.57
N ALA A 111 18.14 -8.97 5.68
CA ALA A 111 19.22 -9.95 5.64
C ALA A 111 18.75 -11.30 5.07
N HIS A 112 17.49 -11.63 5.30
CA HIS A 112 16.80 -12.81 4.77
C HIS A 112 15.56 -12.36 3.99
N PRO A 113 15.71 -12.03 2.69
CA PRO A 113 14.58 -11.62 1.86
C PRO A 113 13.48 -12.67 1.85
N LYS A 114 12.26 -12.26 2.13
CA LYS A 114 11.06 -13.10 2.00
C LYS A 114 10.50 -12.96 0.59
N LYS A 115 9.94 -14.07 0.07
CA LYS A 115 9.12 -14.06 -1.12
C LYS A 115 7.66 -13.90 -0.73
N ILE A 116 7.05 -12.79 -1.12
CA ILE A 116 5.69 -12.42 -0.75
C ILE A 116 4.86 -12.24 -2.03
N ILE A 117 3.82 -13.04 -2.17
CA ILE A 117 2.81 -12.83 -3.21
C ILE A 117 1.76 -11.88 -2.67
N LEU A 118 1.50 -10.82 -3.42
CA LEU A 118 0.54 -9.79 -3.09
C LEU A 118 -0.64 -9.88 -4.06
N ASP A 119 -1.79 -10.29 -3.56
CA ASP A 119 -3.05 -10.36 -4.30
C ASP A 119 -3.81 -9.05 -4.12
N TYR A 120 -3.91 -8.26 -5.17
CA TYR A 120 -4.56 -6.95 -5.13
C TYR A 120 -5.08 -6.53 -6.52
N GLY A 121 -5.99 -5.57 -6.53
CA GLY A 121 -6.64 -5.09 -7.76
C GLY A 121 -7.89 -5.88 -8.11
N GLY A 122 -7.79 -7.15 -8.38
CA GLY A 122 -8.84 -8.16 -8.52
C GLY A 122 -10.12 -7.79 -9.30
N PRO A 123 -10.05 -7.16 -10.49
CA PRO A 123 -11.25 -6.80 -11.23
C PRO A 123 -11.83 -8.02 -11.95
N ASN A 124 -13.14 -7.99 -12.14
CA ASN A 124 -13.77 -8.92 -13.09
C ASN A 124 -13.47 -8.47 -14.53
N VAL A 125 -13.15 -9.43 -15.40
CA VAL A 125 -13.00 -9.16 -16.83
C VAL A 125 -14.34 -8.71 -17.45
N ALA A 126 -14.28 -8.07 -18.61
CA ALA A 126 -15.44 -7.53 -19.32
C ALA A 126 -16.22 -6.45 -18.54
N LYS A 127 -15.63 -5.87 -17.53
CA LYS A 127 -16.16 -4.72 -16.78
C LYS A 127 -15.15 -3.59 -16.74
N PRO A 128 -15.59 -2.33 -16.91
CA PRO A 128 -14.70 -1.21 -16.71
C PRO A 128 -14.28 -1.12 -15.24
N LEU A 129 -13.06 -0.65 -15.01
CA LEU A 129 -12.63 -0.30 -13.67
C LEU A 129 -13.47 0.87 -13.13
N HIS A 130 -13.91 0.73 -11.91
CA HIS A 130 -14.63 1.78 -11.19
C HIS A 130 -13.90 2.12 -9.88
N VAL A 131 -14.32 3.21 -9.25
CA VAL A 131 -13.67 3.73 -8.03
C VAL A 131 -13.59 2.69 -6.89
N GLY A 132 -14.45 1.68 -6.87
CA GLY A 132 -14.37 0.58 -5.91
C GLY A 132 -13.12 -0.30 -6.05
N HIS A 133 -12.46 -0.31 -7.21
CA HIS A 133 -11.20 -1.03 -7.43
C HIS A 133 -9.97 -0.19 -7.06
N LEU A 134 -10.14 1.13 -6.87
CA LEU A 134 -9.05 2.07 -6.64
C LEU A 134 -8.23 1.73 -5.40
N ARG A 135 -8.90 1.50 -4.27
CA ARG A 135 -8.23 1.29 -2.98
C ARG A 135 -7.34 0.06 -2.97
N SER A 136 -7.83 -1.06 -3.49
CA SER A 136 -7.05 -2.28 -3.59
C SER A 136 -5.78 -2.04 -4.42
N ALA A 137 -5.90 -1.41 -5.58
CA ALA A 137 -4.79 -1.14 -6.48
C ALA A 137 -3.75 -0.21 -5.84
N ILE A 138 -4.17 0.89 -5.24
CA ILE A 138 -3.28 1.91 -4.65
C ILE A 138 -2.58 1.36 -3.40
N ILE A 139 -3.31 0.73 -2.49
CA ILE A 139 -2.74 0.17 -1.25
C ILE A 139 -1.78 -0.97 -1.58
N GLY A 140 -2.19 -1.90 -2.46
CA GLY A 140 -1.37 -3.03 -2.85
C GLY A 140 -0.08 -2.61 -3.55
N GLU A 141 -0.15 -1.66 -4.49
CA GLU A 141 1.02 -1.11 -5.16
C GLU A 141 2.00 -0.47 -4.19
N SER A 142 1.51 0.31 -3.23
CA SER A 142 2.35 0.93 -2.21
C SER A 142 3.05 -0.11 -1.33
N ILE A 143 2.34 -1.13 -0.87
CA ILE A 143 2.94 -2.21 -0.07
C ILE A 143 3.96 -3.01 -0.88
N LYS A 144 3.69 -3.28 -2.15
CA LYS A 144 4.65 -3.95 -3.04
C LYS A 144 5.94 -3.14 -3.19
N ARG A 145 5.84 -1.85 -3.46
CA ARG A 145 7.00 -0.96 -3.58
C ARG A 145 7.77 -0.85 -2.27
N LEU A 146 7.05 -0.73 -1.16
CA LEU A 146 7.65 -0.67 0.17
C LEU A 146 8.40 -1.96 0.52
N GLY A 147 7.82 -3.12 0.26
CA GLY A 147 8.48 -4.41 0.47
C GLY A 147 9.75 -4.57 -0.37
N ARG A 148 9.72 -4.18 -1.64
CA ARG A 148 10.91 -4.13 -2.51
C ARG A 148 11.95 -3.15 -2.00
N PHE A 149 11.52 -1.99 -1.55
CA PHE A 149 12.40 -0.98 -0.94
C PHE A 149 13.10 -1.50 0.32
N MET A 150 12.41 -2.32 1.11
CA MET A 150 12.97 -3.00 2.28
C MET A 150 13.83 -4.25 1.95
N GLY A 151 13.91 -4.63 0.67
CA GLY A 151 14.76 -5.73 0.20
C GLY A 151 14.09 -7.10 0.12
N HIS A 152 12.75 -7.16 0.13
CA HIS A 152 11.99 -8.39 -0.08
C HIS A 152 11.67 -8.63 -1.55
N GLU A 153 11.43 -9.89 -1.92
CA GLU A 153 10.90 -10.29 -3.23
C GLU A 153 9.38 -10.19 -3.20
N MET A 154 8.83 -9.14 -3.82
CA MET A 154 7.40 -8.90 -3.87
C MET A 154 6.87 -9.25 -5.26
N ILE A 155 5.87 -10.13 -5.33
CA ILE A 155 5.22 -10.56 -6.57
C ILE A 155 3.76 -10.08 -6.52
N GLY A 156 3.42 -9.10 -7.36
CA GLY A 156 2.05 -8.60 -7.48
C GLY A 156 1.23 -9.43 -8.45
N ASP A 157 0.11 -9.98 -7.98
CA ASP A 157 -0.86 -10.72 -8.79
C ASP A 157 -2.20 -10.00 -8.80
N VAL A 158 -2.73 -9.72 -9.99
CA VAL A 158 -4.01 -9.03 -10.14
C VAL A 158 -5.21 -9.93 -9.83
N HIS A 159 -5.08 -11.23 -10.01
CA HIS A 159 -6.10 -12.26 -9.81
C HIS A 159 -7.48 -11.91 -10.37
N LEU A 160 -7.64 -12.06 -11.69
CA LEU A 160 -8.84 -11.67 -12.43
C LEU A 160 -10.04 -12.58 -12.16
N GLY A 161 -11.22 -11.99 -12.03
CA GLY A 161 -12.48 -12.73 -12.04
C GLY A 161 -12.89 -13.07 -13.48
N ASP A 162 -12.57 -14.28 -13.93
CA ASP A 162 -12.75 -14.72 -15.32
C ASP A 162 -13.42 -16.10 -15.47
N TRP A 163 -14.04 -16.63 -14.41
CA TRP A 163 -14.46 -18.04 -14.41
C TRP A 163 -15.88 -18.32 -13.92
N GLY A 164 -16.66 -17.35 -13.55
CA GLY A 164 -18.00 -17.53 -13.00
C GLY A 164 -19.12 -17.38 -14.01
N LEU A 165 -20.36 -17.31 -13.50
CA LEU A 165 -21.59 -17.08 -14.27
C LEU A 165 -21.52 -15.89 -15.22
N GLN A 166 -20.69 -14.90 -14.90
CA GLN A 166 -20.44 -13.75 -15.76
C GLN A 166 -19.99 -14.16 -17.16
N MET A 167 -19.13 -15.17 -17.27
CA MET A 167 -18.67 -15.67 -18.56
C MET A 167 -19.79 -16.32 -19.35
N GLY A 168 -20.63 -17.13 -18.69
CA GLY A 168 -21.82 -17.73 -19.32
C GLY A 168 -22.85 -16.68 -19.79
N LEU A 169 -23.03 -15.62 -19.03
CA LEU A 169 -23.88 -14.48 -19.41
C LEU A 169 -23.37 -13.80 -20.68
N ILE A 170 -22.09 -13.53 -20.77
CA ILE A 170 -21.46 -12.92 -21.96
C ILE A 170 -21.58 -13.84 -23.17
N ILE A 171 -21.30 -15.14 -23.01
CA ILE A 171 -21.42 -16.14 -24.09
C ILE A 171 -22.83 -16.21 -24.59
N THR A 172 -23.84 -16.26 -23.72
CA THR A 172 -25.27 -16.35 -24.08
C THR A 172 -25.70 -15.11 -24.83
N GLU A 173 -25.37 -13.91 -24.34
CA GLU A 173 -25.74 -12.67 -25.03
C GLU A 173 -25.01 -12.52 -26.39
N LEU A 174 -23.74 -12.91 -26.46
CA LEU A 174 -22.97 -12.92 -27.71
C LEU A 174 -23.60 -13.86 -28.74
N HIS A 175 -24.06 -15.05 -28.31
CA HIS A 175 -24.72 -16.01 -29.17
C HIS A 175 -26.03 -15.44 -29.77
N GLU A 176 -26.82 -14.74 -28.98
CA GLU A 176 -28.04 -14.09 -29.51
C GLU A 176 -27.73 -12.95 -30.47
N ARG A 177 -26.71 -12.15 -30.21
CA ARG A 177 -26.32 -11.01 -31.05
C ARG A 177 -25.61 -11.44 -32.34
N LYS A 178 -24.78 -12.48 -32.28
CA LYS A 178 -23.90 -12.95 -33.36
C LYS A 178 -23.95 -14.48 -33.48
N PRO A 179 -25.12 -15.08 -33.83
CA PRO A 179 -25.29 -16.54 -33.80
C PRO A 179 -24.44 -17.29 -34.82
N ASP A 180 -23.97 -16.63 -35.87
CA ASP A 180 -23.22 -17.24 -36.98
C ASP A 180 -21.70 -17.31 -36.70
N LEU A 181 -21.26 -16.91 -35.51
CA LEU A 181 -19.84 -17.02 -35.13
C LEU A 181 -19.43 -18.50 -35.03
N VAL A 182 -18.23 -18.83 -35.55
CA VAL A 182 -17.68 -20.19 -35.57
C VAL A 182 -17.54 -20.82 -34.18
N TYR A 183 -17.52 -20.02 -33.12
CA TYR A 183 -17.46 -20.46 -31.72
C TYR A 183 -18.73 -21.20 -31.27
N PHE A 184 -19.85 -21.00 -31.95
CA PHE A 184 -21.16 -21.61 -31.65
C PHE A 184 -21.45 -22.83 -32.55
N ASP A 185 -20.58 -23.15 -33.50
CA ASP A 185 -20.65 -24.32 -34.34
C ASP A 185 -19.88 -25.48 -33.75
N ASP A 186 -20.59 -26.42 -33.14
CA ASP A 186 -20.00 -27.61 -32.50
C ASP A 186 -19.29 -28.53 -33.52
N SER A 187 -19.59 -28.40 -34.80
CA SER A 187 -18.92 -29.16 -35.87
C SER A 187 -17.60 -28.55 -36.34
N TYR A 188 -17.33 -27.31 -35.95
CA TYR A 188 -16.13 -26.59 -36.37
C TYR A 188 -14.86 -27.17 -35.73
N THR A 189 -13.91 -27.62 -36.55
CA THR A 189 -12.65 -28.25 -36.13
C THR A 189 -11.42 -27.43 -36.49
N GLY A 190 -11.59 -26.28 -37.18
CA GLY A 190 -10.51 -25.38 -37.58
C GLY A 190 -9.91 -24.60 -36.39
N GLU A 191 -8.89 -23.80 -36.68
CA GLU A 191 -8.37 -22.81 -35.74
C GLU A 191 -9.34 -21.62 -35.66
N TYR A 192 -9.57 -21.14 -34.43
CA TYR A 192 -10.42 -19.94 -34.27
C TYR A 192 -9.67 -18.68 -34.72
N PRO A 193 -10.39 -17.66 -35.22
CA PRO A 193 -9.77 -16.40 -35.59
C PRO A 193 -8.92 -15.78 -34.49
N GLU A 194 -7.81 -15.16 -34.86
CA GLU A 194 -6.96 -14.42 -33.91
C GLU A 194 -7.60 -13.11 -33.46
N GLU A 195 -8.39 -12.47 -34.35
CA GLU A 195 -9.10 -11.24 -34.02
C GLU A 195 -10.31 -11.52 -33.13
N PRO A 196 -10.50 -10.75 -32.05
CA PRO A 196 -11.69 -10.85 -31.21
C PRO A 196 -12.96 -10.55 -32.00
N PRO A 197 -14.08 -11.31 -31.79
CA PRO A 197 -15.36 -11.04 -32.44
C PRO A 197 -16.11 -9.85 -31.84
N PHE A 198 -15.52 -9.13 -30.94
CA PHE A 198 -16.08 -7.96 -30.22
C PHE A 198 -14.97 -6.99 -29.79
N THR A 199 -15.35 -5.74 -29.55
CA THR A 199 -14.53 -4.71 -28.94
C THR A 199 -14.75 -4.65 -27.42
N ILE A 200 -13.88 -3.91 -26.69
CA ILE A 200 -14.10 -3.65 -25.25
C ILE A 200 -15.44 -2.92 -25.02
N SER A 201 -15.79 -1.96 -25.87
CA SER A 201 -17.05 -1.22 -25.76
C SER A 201 -18.28 -2.14 -25.94
N GLU A 202 -18.21 -3.11 -26.85
CA GLU A 202 -19.26 -4.13 -26.99
C GLU A 202 -19.36 -5.03 -25.75
N LEU A 203 -18.23 -5.45 -25.16
CA LEU A 203 -18.22 -6.23 -23.91
C LEU A 203 -18.83 -5.47 -22.73
N GLU A 204 -18.53 -4.17 -22.63
CA GLU A 204 -19.07 -3.29 -21.59
C GLU A 204 -20.60 -3.11 -21.72
N GLU A 205 -21.16 -3.31 -22.88
CA GLU A 205 -22.61 -3.32 -23.13
C GLU A 205 -23.22 -4.72 -22.94
N ILE A 206 -22.56 -5.76 -23.46
CA ILE A 206 -23.03 -7.16 -23.44
C ILE A 206 -23.31 -7.63 -22.02
N TYR A 207 -22.33 -7.45 -21.10
CA TYR A 207 -22.46 -7.97 -19.75
C TYR A 207 -23.61 -7.34 -18.93
N PRO A 208 -23.75 -6.01 -18.86
CA PRO A 208 -24.89 -5.41 -18.13
C PRO A 208 -26.24 -5.80 -18.72
N THR A 209 -26.35 -5.90 -20.04
CA THR A 209 -27.57 -6.36 -20.74
C THR A 209 -27.92 -7.79 -20.32
N ALA A 210 -26.95 -8.70 -20.40
CA ALA A 210 -27.13 -10.10 -20.01
C ALA A 210 -27.49 -10.24 -18.54
N SER A 211 -26.80 -9.51 -17.68
CA SER A 211 -27.05 -9.49 -16.23
C SER A 211 -28.43 -8.95 -15.88
N GLY A 212 -28.90 -7.93 -16.59
CA GLY A 212 -30.26 -7.39 -16.45
C GLY A 212 -31.32 -8.43 -16.84
N ARG A 213 -31.19 -9.00 -18.05
CA ARG A 213 -32.11 -10.03 -18.57
C ARG A 213 -32.18 -11.27 -17.69
N SER A 214 -31.05 -11.73 -17.14
CA SER A 214 -31.01 -12.92 -16.27
C SER A 214 -31.80 -12.77 -14.97
N LYS A 215 -32.13 -11.55 -14.56
CA LYS A 215 -32.96 -11.27 -13.39
C LYS A 215 -34.46 -11.33 -13.68
N GLU A 216 -34.84 -11.15 -14.93
CA GLU A 216 -36.24 -11.05 -15.38
C GLU A 216 -36.66 -12.29 -16.14
N ASP A 217 -35.72 -13.02 -16.74
CA ASP A 217 -35.97 -14.21 -17.59
C ASP A 217 -35.20 -15.42 -17.05
N GLU A 218 -35.91 -16.33 -16.38
CA GLU A 218 -35.32 -17.53 -15.79
C GLU A 218 -34.74 -18.48 -16.84
N ALA A 219 -35.36 -18.58 -18.03
CA ALA A 219 -34.87 -19.41 -19.14
C ALA A 219 -33.53 -18.88 -19.66
N TYR A 220 -33.40 -17.56 -19.76
CA TYR A 220 -32.14 -16.92 -20.13
C TYR A 220 -31.04 -17.15 -19.09
N LYS A 221 -31.39 -17.06 -17.82
CA LYS A 221 -30.44 -17.34 -16.71
C LYS A 221 -29.99 -18.80 -16.75
N GLU A 222 -30.90 -19.74 -16.97
CA GLU A 222 -30.56 -21.16 -17.08
C GLU A 222 -29.64 -21.44 -18.29
N ALA A 223 -29.89 -20.80 -19.44
CA ALA A 223 -29.01 -20.86 -20.59
C ALA A 223 -27.58 -20.33 -20.26
N ALA A 224 -27.48 -19.24 -19.51
CA ALA A 224 -26.20 -18.70 -19.08
C ALA A 224 -25.47 -19.62 -18.07
N MET A 225 -26.20 -20.27 -17.16
CA MET A 225 -25.65 -21.29 -16.26
C MET A 225 -25.13 -22.50 -17.04
N GLN A 226 -25.87 -22.94 -18.04
CA GLN A 226 -25.47 -24.04 -18.92
C GLN A 226 -24.23 -23.67 -19.74
N ALA A 227 -24.15 -22.46 -20.28
CA ALA A 227 -22.98 -21.98 -20.99
C ALA A 227 -21.74 -21.92 -20.06
N THR A 228 -21.92 -21.48 -18.83
CA THR A 228 -20.86 -21.51 -17.80
C THR A 228 -20.37 -22.94 -17.55
N TYR A 229 -21.29 -23.87 -17.36
CA TYR A 229 -20.96 -25.27 -17.15
C TYR A 229 -20.17 -25.86 -18.35
N GLN A 230 -20.62 -25.60 -19.58
CA GLN A 230 -19.95 -26.07 -20.77
C GLN A 230 -18.54 -25.46 -20.94
N LEU A 231 -18.38 -24.16 -20.65
CA LEU A 231 -17.06 -23.50 -20.63
C LEU A 231 -16.12 -24.21 -19.66
N GLN A 232 -16.58 -24.44 -18.43
CA GLN A 232 -15.80 -25.09 -17.37
C GLN A 232 -15.46 -26.55 -17.65
N HIS A 233 -16.25 -27.23 -18.49
CA HIS A 233 -16.04 -28.61 -18.90
C HIS A 233 -15.39 -28.76 -20.30
N GLY A 234 -14.76 -27.69 -20.79
CA GLY A 234 -13.88 -27.78 -21.93
C GLY A 234 -14.53 -27.55 -23.29
N HIS A 235 -15.73 -26.91 -23.36
CA HIS A 235 -16.35 -26.56 -24.64
C HIS A 235 -15.40 -25.65 -25.45
N ARG A 236 -14.89 -26.17 -26.55
CA ARG A 236 -13.81 -25.58 -27.33
C ARG A 236 -14.11 -24.15 -27.80
N GLY A 237 -15.33 -23.94 -28.38
CA GLY A 237 -15.76 -22.62 -28.83
C GLY A 237 -15.84 -21.59 -27.69
N TYR A 238 -16.37 -21.99 -26.56
CA TYR A 238 -16.50 -21.09 -25.40
C TYR A 238 -15.15 -20.75 -24.75
N GLN A 239 -14.20 -21.69 -24.75
CA GLN A 239 -12.81 -21.41 -24.37
C GLN A 239 -12.14 -20.43 -25.34
N GLY A 240 -12.42 -20.53 -26.65
CA GLY A 240 -11.98 -19.55 -27.63
C GLY A 240 -12.55 -18.14 -27.37
N ILE A 241 -13.82 -18.05 -27.01
CA ILE A 241 -14.44 -16.78 -26.61
C ILE A 241 -13.79 -16.24 -25.33
N LEU A 242 -13.56 -17.06 -24.31
CA LEU A 242 -12.90 -16.66 -23.06
C LEU A 242 -11.51 -16.08 -23.32
N LYS A 243 -10.73 -16.72 -24.21
CA LYS A 243 -9.43 -16.18 -24.61
C LYS A 243 -9.53 -14.76 -25.15
N HIS A 244 -10.51 -14.49 -26.03
CA HIS A 244 -10.73 -13.15 -26.59
C HIS A 244 -11.22 -12.16 -25.53
N ILE A 245 -12.09 -12.58 -24.60
CA ILE A 245 -12.51 -11.74 -23.47
C ILE A 245 -11.29 -11.33 -22.64
N LEU A 246 -10.40 -12.27 -22.35
CA LEU A 246 -9.16 -12.00 -21.59
C LEU A 246 -8.24 -11.05 -22.37
N ASP A 247 -7.97 -11.32 -23.65
CA ASP A 247 -7.07 -10.49 -24.46
C ASP A 247 -7.55 -9.03 -24.53
N VAL A 248 -8.83 -8.82 -24.78
CA VAL A 248 -9.43 -7.48 -24.86
C VAL A 248 -9.48 -6.81 -23.50
N SER A 249 -9.92 -7.52 -22.46
CA SER A 249 -10.06 -6.97 -21.10
C SER A 249 -8.72 -6.65 -20.47
N VAL A 250 -7.73 -7.54 -20.56
CA VAL A 250 -6.38 -7.32 -19.99
C VAL A 250 -5.70 -6.14 -20.66
N THR A 251 -5.85 -5.99 -21.97
CA THR A 251 -5.29 -4.85 -22.69
C THR A 251 -5.86 -3.52 -22.19
N ASP A 252 -7.17 -3.46 -21.96
CA ASP A 252 -7.83 -2.27 -21.41
C ASP A 252 -7.45 -2.02 -19.94
N LEU A 253 -7.45 -3.07 -19.12
CA LEU A 253 -7.07 -2.99 -17.71
C LEU A 253 -5.63 -2.46 -17.54
N LYS A 254 -4.68 -2.95 -18.35
CA LYS A 254 -3.28 -2.48 -18.33
C LYS A 254 -3.18 -0.98 -18.57
N LYS A 255 -3.91 -0.43 -19.55
CA LYS A 255 -3.94 1.02 -19.81
C LYS A 255 -4.43 1.83 -18.60
N ASN A 256 -5.47 1.33 -17.94
CA ASN A 256 -6.04 2.01 -16.77
C ASN A 256 -5.10 1.92 -15.55
N TYR A 257 -4.45 0.79 -15.33
CA TYR A 257 -3.45 0.65 -14.27
C TYR A 257 -2.18 1.47 -14.54
N GLU A 258 -1.74 1.57 -15.81
CA GLU A 258 -0.63 2.45 -16.20
C GLU A 258 -0.91 3.91 -15.85
N ARG A 259 -2.14 4.40 -16.06
CA ARG A 259 -2.56 5.75 -15.67
C ARG A 259 -2.48 5.99 -14.16
N LEU A 260 -2.62 4.94 -13.36
CA LEU A 260 -2.46 4.97 -11.91
C LEU A 260 -1.02 4.71 -11.45
N ASP A 261 -0.10 4.46 -12.37
CA ASP A 261 1.25 3.97 -12.05
C ASP A 261 1.20 2.74 -11.12
N VAL A 262 0.36 1.77 -11.50
CA VAL A 262 0.19 0.46 -10.84
C VAL A 262 0.57 -0.62 -11.83
N SER A 263 1.39 -1.57 -11.42
CA SER A 263 1.85 -2.68 -12.26
C SER A 263 1.75 -4.01 -11.54
N PHE A 264 1.51 -5.07 -12.29
CA PHE A 264 1.45 -6.43 -11.78
C PHE A 264 2.51 -7.30 -12.45
N ASP A 265 3.09 -8.21 -11.69
CA ASP A 265 4.04 -9.20 -12.19
C ASP A 265 3.32 -10.39 -12.80
N LEU A 266 2.14 -10.73 -12.25
CA LEU A 266 1.29 -11.83 -12.69
C LEU A 266 -0.09 -11.31 -13.08
N TRP A 267 -0.59 -11.81 -14.22
CA TRP A 267 -1.93 -11.56 -14.74
C TRP A 267 -2.70 -12.88 -14.75
N LYS A 268 -2.85 -13.47 -13.55
CA LYS A 268 -3.56 -14.72 -13.34
C LYS A 268 -5.04 -14.46 -13.06
N GLY A 269 -5.86 -15.49 -13.20
CA GLY A 269 -7.29 -15.43 -12.92
C GLY A 269 -7.79 -16.70 -12.24
N GLU A 270 -9.07 -16.71 -11.90
CA GLU A 270 -9.76 -17.88 -11.35
C GLU A 270 -9.69 -19.09 -12.29
N SER A 271 -9.67 -18.87 -13.61
CA SER A 271 -9.53 -19.93 -14.63
C SER A 271 -8.20 -20.68 -14.55
N ASP A 272 -7.13 -20.04 -14.13
CA ASP A 272 -5.82 -20.66 -13.96
C ASP A 272 -5.82 -21.68 -12.80
N ALA A 273 -6.68 -21.50 -11.81
CA ALA A 273 -6.80 -22.38 -10.67
C ALA A 273 -7.63 -23.64 -10.95
N GLN A 274 -8.46 -23.63 -11.99
CA GLN A 274 -9.36 -24.74 -12.32
C GLN A 274 -8.67 -26.11 -12.39
N PRO A 275 -7.46 -26.28 -13.01
CA PRO A 275 -6.79 -27.56 -13.08
C PRO A 275 -6.43 -28.18 -11.73
N TYR A 276 -6.34 -27.36 -10.68
CA TYR A 276 -5.97 -27.82 -9.33
C TYR A 276 -7.17 -28.26 -8.50
N ILE A 277 -8.41 -27.94 -8.92
CA ILE A 277 -9.62 -28.22 -8.13
C ILE A 277 -9.91 -29.70 -7.96
N PRO A 278 -9.91 -30.55 -9.02
CA PRO A 278 -10.23 -31.96 -8.86
C PRO A 278 -9.33 -32.70 -7.87
N ASP A 279 -8.03 -32.52 -8.00
CA ASP A 279 -7.04 -33.15 -7.10
C ASP A 279 -7.17 -32.61 -5.66
N MET A 280 -7.42 -31.31 -5.50
CA MET A 280 -7.66 -30.71 -4.19
C MET A 280 -8.90 -31.32 -3.51
N VAL A 281 -10.01 -31.42 -4.22
CA VAL A 281 -11.26 -31.99 -3.69
C VAL A 281 -11.04 -33.44 -3.27
N GLN A 282 -10.35 -34.23 -4.12
CA GLN A 282 -10.06 -35.63 -3.81
C GLN A 282 -9.14 -35.75 -2.59
N TYR A 283 -8.10 -34.92 -2.52
CA TYR A 283 -7.18 -34.87 -1.38
C TYR A 283 -7.91 -34.55 -0.06
N LEU A 284 -8.81 -33.56 -0.06
CA LEU A 284 -9.59 -33.17 1.13
C LEU A 284 -10.50 -34.29 1.61
N LYS A 285 -11.11 -35.06 0.68
CA LYS A 285 -11.94 -36.23 1.00
C LYS A 285 -11.10 -37.38 1.55
N ASP A 286 -10.04 -37.76 0.86
CA ASP A 286 -9.22 -38.92 1.19
C ASP A 286 -8.52 -38.80 2.55
N ASN A 287 -8.17 -37.57 2.93
CA ASN A 287 -7.53 -37.30 4.22
C ASN A 287 -8.52 -36.97 5.34
N GLY A 288 -9.82 -37.05 5.07
CA GLY A 288 -10.86 -36.84 6.08
C GLY A 288 -11.04 -35.39 6.53
N TYR A 289 -10.53 -34.42 5.77
CA TYR A 289 -10.73 -32.98 6.06
C TYR A 289 -12.12 -32.52 5.65
N ALA A 290 -12.60 -33.00 4.49
CA ALA A 290 -13.91 -32.63 3.96
C ALA A 290 -14.97 -33.71 4.23
N TYR A 291 -16.18 -33.28 4.54
CA TYR A 291 -17.36 -34.12 4.74
C TYR A 291 -18.61 -33.49 4.09
N VAL A 292 -19.64 -34.29 3.90
CA VAL A 292 -20.90 -33.82 3.32
C VAL A 292 -21.81 -33.29 4.42
N ASP A 293 -22.31 -32.09 4.27
CA ASP A 293 -23.29 -31.42 5.13
C ASP A 293 -24.37 -30.78 4.24
N ASP A 294 -25.63 -31.17 4.44
CA ASP A 294 -26.78 -30.78 3.61
C ASP A 294 -26.51 -30.91 2.09
N GLY A 295 -25.78 -31.94 1.69
CA GLY A 295 -25.41 -32.23 0.31
C GLY A 295 -24.18 -31.45 -0.18
N ALA A 296 -23.72 -30.41 0.50
CA ALA A 296 -22.51 -29.66 0.18
C ALA A 296 -21.27 -30.34 0.77
N LEU A 297 -20.13 -30.19 0.08
CA LEU A 297 -18.84 -30.64 0.61
C LEU A 297 -18.21 -29.50 1.40
N VAL A 298 -17.92 -29.72 2.67
CA VAL A 298 -17.43 -28.68 3.58
C VAL A 298 -16.23 -29.14 4.40
N VAL A 299 -15.45 -28.19 4.92
CA VAL A 299 -14.39 -28.40 5.90
C VAL A 299 -14.70 -27.60 7.16
N ASP A 300 -14.72 -28.25 8.31
CA ASP A 300 -14.88 -27.57 9.61
C ASP A 300 -13.61 -26.76 9.93
N VAL A 301 -13.80 -25.46 10.15
CA VAL A 301 -12.71 -24.50 10.40
C VAL A 301 -12.87 -23.79 11.75
N ARG A 302 -13.73 -24.30 12.65
CA ARG A 302 -13.91 -23.73 13.98
C ARG A 302 -12.65 -23.92 14.83
N GLU A 303 -12.39 -22.94 15.68
CA GLU A 303 -11.31 -22.95 16.67
C GLU A 303 -11.88 -22.71 18.06
N ASP A 304 -11.26 -23.28 19.09
CA ASP A 304 -11.71 -23.13 20.49
C ASP A 304 -11.66 -21.67 20.99
N THR A 305 -10.90 -20.83 20.31
CA THR A 305 -10.75 -19.40 20.61
C THR A 305 -11.83 -18.53 19.99
N ASP A 306 -12.72 -19.10 19.19
CA ASP A 306 -13.75 -18.32 18.49
C ASP A 306 -14.77 -17.73 19.48
N THR A 307 -14.95 -16.42 19.37
CA THR A 307 -15.97 -15.68 20.15
C THR A 307 -17.31 -15.61 19.43
N LYS A 308 -17.34 -15.99 18.16
CA LYS A 308 -18.52 -16.07 17.29
C LYS A 308 -18.51 -17.39 16.55
N GLU A 309 -19.68 -17.85 16.16
CA GLU A 309 -19.80 -19.02 15.30
C GLU A 309 -19.18 -18.75 13.92
N ILE A 310 -18.22 -19.60 13.54
CA ILE A 310 -17.61 -19.59 12.21
C ILE A 310 -18.18 -20.76 11.41
N PRO A 311 -18.94 -20.49 10.33
CA PRO A 311 -19.48 -21.54 9.47
C PRO A 311 -18.36 -22.36 8.81
N PRO A 312 -18.60 -23.64 8.48
CA PRO A 312 -17.65 -24.44 7.73
C PRO A 312 -17.24 -23.80 6.41
N CYS A 313 -16.01 -24.03 5.97
CA CYS A 313 -15.56 -23.62 4.64
C CYS A 313 -16.21 -24.54 3.59
N MET A 314 -17.04 -23.98 2.75
CA MET A 314 -17.73 -24.73 1.68
C MET A 314 -16.76 -24.95 0.51
N ILE A 315 -16.50 -26.21 0.16
CA ILE A 315 -15.61 -26.62 -0.92
C ILE A 315 -16.35 -26.80 -2.24
N LEU A 316 -17.50 -27.46 -2.18
CA LEU A 316 -18.43 -27.62 -3.33
C LEU A 316 -19.87 -27.44 -2.84
N LYS A 317 -20.69 -26.86 -3.70
CA LYS A 317 -22.14 -26.79 -3.49
C LYS A 317 -22.77 -28.17 -3.57
N SER A 318 -24.05 -28.29 -3.16
CA SER A 318 -24.82 -29.53 -3.21
C SER A 318 -25.00 -30.10 -4.64
N ASP A 319 -24.93 -29.24 -5.66
CA ASP A 319 -24.94 -29.61 -7.08
C ASP A 319 -23.54 -29.95 -7.63
N GLY A 320 -22.51 -29.92 -6.81
CA GLY A 320 -21.12 -30.17 -7.17
C GLY A 320 -20.39 -28.97 -7.79
N ALA A 321 -21.03 -27.81 -7.88
CA ALA A 321 -20.43 -26.62 -8.45
C ALA A 321 -19.38 -25.98 -7.50
N SER A 322 -18.35 -25.41 -8.10
CA SER A 322 -17.35 -24.60 -7.41
C SER A 322 -17.91 -23.25 -6.99
N LEU A 323 -17.30 -22.67 -5.97
CA LEU A 323 -17.59 -21.31 -5.50
C LEU A 323 -16.26 -20.58 -5.20
N TYR A 324 -16.33 -19.33 -4.71
CA TYR A 324 -15.13 -18.53 -4.44
C TYR A 324 -14.12 -19.23 -3.48
N ASN A 325 -14.62 -19.93 -2.46
CA ASN A 325 -13.74 -20.69 -1.56
C ASN A 325 -12.95 -21.76 -2.32
N THR A 326 -13.59 -22.44 -3.28
CA THR A 326 -12.97 -23.48 -4.09
C THR A 326 -11.82 -22.92 -4.92
N THR A 327 -12.08 -21.84 -5.65
CA THR A 327 -11.10 -21.21 -6.53
C THR A 327 -9.96 -20.56 -5.73
N ASP A 328 -10.27 -19.91 -4.60
CA ASP A 328 -9.24 -19.29 -3.76
C ASP A 328 -8.31 -20.32 -3.12
N LEU A 329 -8.84 -21.44 -2.64
CA LEU A 329 -8.01 -22.54 -2.13
C LEU A 329 -7.16 -23.19 -3.22
N ALA A 330 -7.71 -23.38 -4.40
CA ALA A 330 -6.98 -23.89 -5.56
C ALA A 330 -5.87 -22.92 -6.01
N THR A 331 -6.13 -21.62 -5.96
CA THR A 331 -5.14 -20.57 -6.22
C THR A 331 -4.00 -20.59 -5.21
N ILE A 332 -4.29 -20.84 -3.92
CA ILE A 332 -3.26 -21.03 -2.91
C ILE A 332 -2.35 -22.22 -3.28
N ILE A 333 -2.94 -23.34 -3.68
CA ILE A 333 -2.17 -24.51 -4.14
C ILE A 333 -1.29 -24.17 -5.34
N GLU A 334 -1.82 -23.50 -6.34
CA GLU A 334 -1.05 -23.04 -7.51
C GLU A 334 0.14 -22.19 -7.09
N ARG A 335 -0.08 -21.19 -6.23
CA ARG A 335 0.96 -20.29 -5.75
C ARG A 335 2.05 -21.04 -4.97
N MET A 336 1.67 -21.97 -4.12
CA MET A 336 2.64 -22.81 -3.41
C MET A 336 3.48 -23.66 -4.35
N LYS A 337 2.86 -24.27 -5.36
CA LYS A 337 3.58 -25.12 -6.33
C LYS A 337 4.51 -24.34 -7.25
N LEU A 338 4.07 -23.18 -7.74
CA LEU A 338 4.82 -22.42 -8.76
C LEU A 338 5.88 -21.49 -8.16
N TYR A 339 5.62 -20.91 -7.00
CA TYR A 339 6.43 -19.81 -6.46
C TYR A 339 7.04 -20.09 -5.08
N HIS A 340 6.52 -21.04 -4.31
CA HIS A 340 6.97 -21.34 -2.94
C HIS A 340 7.09 -20.08 -2.05
N PRO A 341 6.03 -19.27 -1.90
CA PRO A 341 6.09 -18.03 -1.15
C PRO A 341 6.24 -18.27 0.35
N ASP A 342 6.92 -17.35 1.03
CA ASP A 342 6.95 -17.28 2.50
C ASP A 342 5.65 -16.68 3.05
N GLU A 343 5.00 -15.84 2.26
CA GLU A 343 3.75 -15.18 2.62
C GLU A 343 2.87 -14.95 1.39
N ILE A 344 1.57 -15.10 1.55
CA ILE A 344 0.55 -14.64 0.60
C ILE A 344 -0.29 -13.58 1.32
N LEU A 345 -0.29 -12.36 0.78
CA LEU A 345 -0.97 -11.20 1.33
C LEU A 345 -2.12 -10.77 0.41
N TYR A 346 -3.33 -10.69 0.97
CA TYR A 346 -4.54 -10.30 0.23
C TYR A 346 -4.97 -8.89 0.63
N VAL A 347 -5.03 -7.99 -0.34
CA VAL A 347 -5.50 -6.60 -0.18
C VAL A 347 -6.90 -6.48 -0.79
N VAL A 348 -7.90 -6.64 0.05
CA VAL A 348 -9.29 -6.81 -0.37
C VAL A 348 -10.25 -6.02 0.53
N ASP A 349 -11.51 -5.89 0.13
CA ASP A 349 -12.53 -5.22 0.93
C ASP A 349 -12.72 -5.93 2.29
N LYS A 350 -12.75 -5.15 3.38
CA LYS A 350 -12.90 -5.68 4.75
C LYS A 350 -14.14 -6.54 4.96
N ARG A 351 -15.17 -6.38 4.12
CA ARG A 351 -16.39 -7.20 4.16
C ARG A 351 -16.16 -8.66 3.80
N GLN A 352 -15.02 -8.98 3.17
CA GLN A 352 -14.62 -10.34 2.82
C GLN A 352 -13.87 -11.07 3.95
N GLU A 353 -13.75 -10.49 5.13
CA GLU A 353 -12.96 -11.04 6.24
C GLU A 353 -13.34 -12.47 6.59
N LEU A 354 -14.65 -12.77 6.73
CA LEU A 354 -15.12 -14.12 7.06
C LEU A 354 -14.72 -15.16 6.01
N HIS A 355 -14.84 -14.81 4.71
CA HIS A 355 -14.42 -15.66 3.62
C HIS A 355 -12.94 -16.04 3.73
N PHE A 356 -12.07 -15.06 3.97
CA PHE A 356 -10.63 -15.32 4.11
C PHE A 356 -10.26 -16.05 5.41
N ILE A 357 -10.97 -15.80 6.51
CA ILE A 357 -10.82 -16.62 7.74
C ILE A 357 -11.08 -18.09 7.41
N GLN A 358 -12.17 -18.39 6.72
CA GLN A 358 -12.52 -19.76 6.33
C GLN A 358 -11.46 -20.38 5.41
N CYS A 359 -11.05 -19.67 4.37
CA CYS A 359 -10.04 -20.14 3.41
C CYS A 359 -8.68 -20.37 4.09
N PHE A 360 -8.21 -19.44 4.90
CA PHE A 360 -6.91 -19.53 5.55
C PHE A 360 -6.86 -20.67 6.57
N ARG A 361 -7.89 -20.82 7.37
CA ARG A 361 -8.01 -21.93 8.34
C ARG A 361 -8.11 -23.27 7.63
N CYS A 362 -8.87 -23.36 6.55
CA CYS A 362 -8.95 -24.56 5.72
C CYS A 362 -7.58 -24.91 5.12
N ALA A 363 -6.89 -23.94 4.52
CA ALA A 363 -5.57 -24.15 3.94
C ALA A 363 -4.52 -24.63 4.95
N LYS A 364 -4.51 -24.05 6.15
CA LYS A 364 -3.61 -24.47 7.23
C LYS A 364 -3.96 -25.85 7.78
N LYS A 365 -5.23 -26.09 8.11
CA LYS A 365 -5.72 -27.37 8.64
C LYS A 365 -5.45 -28.53 7.69
N ALA A 366 -5.75 -28.33 6.41
CA ALA A 366 -5.59 -29.35 5.38
C ALA A 366 -4.15 -29.42 4.81
N LYS A 367 -3.22 -28.63 5.35
CA LYS A 367 -1.81 -28.60 4.91
C LYS A 367 -1.65 -28.29 3.40
N LEU A 368 -2.49 -27.41 2.88
CA LEU A 368 -2.37 -26.89 1.51
C LEU A 368 -1.24 -25.87 1.37
N VAL A 369 -0.76 -25.35 2.48
CA VAL A 369 0.41 -24.48 2.61
C VAL A 369 1.41 -25.09 3.56
N ASP A 370 2.68 -24.69 3.44
CA ASP A 370 3.71 -25.10 4.40
C ASP A 370 3.42 -24.49 5.79
N GLU A 371 3.92 -25.13 6.83
CA GLU A 371 3.67 -24.72 8.21
C GLU A 371 4.10 -23.25 8.46
N ASP A 372 5.25 -22.86 7.89
CA ASP A 372 5.82 -21.53 8.05
C ASP A 372 5.25 -20.48 7.08
N THR A 373 4.45 -20.88 6.10
CA THR A 373 3.85 -19.95 5.14
C THR A 373 2.80 -19.08 5.83
N LYS A 374 2.97 -17.77 5.78
CA LYS A 374 2.01 -16.82 6.34
C LYS A 374 0.90 -16.50 5.34
N LEU A 375 -0.34 -16.53 5.80
CA LEU A 375 -1.51 -16.05 5.07
C LEU A 375 -2.05 -14.80 5.76
N THR A 376 -2.06 -13.67 5.06
CA THR A 376 -2.39 -12.37 5.65
C THR A 376 -3.55 -11.73 4.92
N PHE A 377 -4.54 -11.28 5.70
CA PHE A 377 -5.67 -10.51 5.22
C PHE A 377 -5.49 -9.03 5.58
N LEU A 378 -5.44 -8.18 4.58
CA LEU A 378 -5.47 -6.73 4.74
C LEU A 378 -6.78 -6.18 4.17
N GLY A 379 -7.76 -6.04 5.05
CA GLY A 379 -9.08 -5.50 4.69
C GLY A 379 -9.09 -3.98 4.65
N PHE A 380 -9.56 -3.42 3.54
CA PHE A 380 -9.72 -1.96 3.42
C PHE A 380 -11.18 -1.53 3.52
N GLY A 381 -11.36 -0.29 4.01
CA GLY A 381 -12.66 0.35 4.13
C GLY A 381 -13.17 0.97 2.81
N THR A 382 -14.34 1.57 2.87
CA THR A 382 -15.03 2.14 1.72
C THR A 382 -14.59 3.57 1.45
N MET A 383 -14.46 3.93 0.18
CA MET A 383 -14.37 5.32 -0.27
C MET A 383 -15.79 5.87 -0.45
N ASN A 384 -16.13 6.89 0.31
CA ASN A 384 -17.45 7.49 0.35
C ASN A 384 -17.46 8.88 -0.30
N GLY A 385 -18.63 9.31 -0.77
CA GLY A 385 -18.88 10.71 -1.13
C GLY A 385 -19.15 11.58 0.10
N ARG A 386 -19.33 12.88 -0.13
CA ARG A 386 -19.65 13.86 0.94
C ARG A 386 -20.96 13.55 1.69
N ASP A 387 -21.85 12.78 1.08
CA ASP A 387 -23.11 12.30 1.70
C ASP A 387 -22.92 11.08 2.62
N GLY A 388 -21.69 10.62 2.80
CA GLY A 388 -21.34 9.44 3.60
C GLY A 388 -21.71 8.10 2.97
N LYS A 389 -22.21 8.09 1.74
CA LYS A 389 -22.52 6.87 0.98
C LYS A 389 -21.37 6.52 0.04
N PRO A 390 -21.28 5.26 -0.43
CA PRO A 390 -20.27 4.88 -1.42
C PRO A 390 -20.27 5.84 -2.60
N PHE A 391 -19.08 6.26 -3.03
CA PHE A 391 -18.89 7.27 -4.05
C PHE A 391 -19.58 6.88 -5.37
N LYS A 392 -20.44 7.74 -5.88
CA LYS A 392 -21.25 7.51 -7.08
C LYS A 392 -21.21 8.71 -8.02
N THR A 393 -21.57 8.50 -9.29
CA THR A 393 -21.84 9.59 -10.23
C THR A 393 -23.06 10.41 -9.81
N ARG A 394 -23.20 11.62 -10.36
CA ARG A 394 -24.38 12.48 -10.14
C ARG A 394 -25.69 11.77 -10.51
N ASP A 395 -25.66 10.87 -11.48
CA ASP A 395 -26.81 10.09 -11.94
C ASP A 395 -27.04 8.78 -11.15
N GLY A 396 -26.30 8.57 -10.05
CA GLY A 396 -26.48 7.47 -9.11
C GLY A 396 -25.77 6.15 -9.46
N GLY A 397 -25.04 6.09 -10.57
CA GLY A 397 -24.21 4.95 -10.97
C GLY A 397 -22.84 4.92 -10.27
N VAL A 398 -22.12 3.80 -10.33
CA VAL A 398 -20.73 3.72 -9.88
C VAL A 398 -19.84 4.50 -10.84
N MET A 399 -19.02 5.41 -10.30
CA MET A 399 -18.12 6.23 -11.12
C MET A 399 -17.02 5.34 -11.73
N ARG A 400 -16.81 5.44 -13.04
CA ARG A 400 -15.67 4.84 -13.73
C ARG A 400 -14.38 5.51 -13.25
N LEU A 401 -13.36 4.71 -13.03
CA LEU A 401 -12.05 5.20 -12.59
C LEU A 401 -11.45 6.21 -13.57
N GLU A 402 -11.57 5.95 -14.86
CA GLU A 402 -11.10 6.85 -15.92
C GLU A 402 -11.71 8.26 -15.82
N ASN A 403 -13.01 8.35 -15.51
CA ASN A 403 -13.70 9.64 -15.37
C ASN A 403 -13.21 10.41 -14.13
N LEU A 404 -12.96 9.71 -13.02
CA LEU A 404 -12.39 10.33 -11.81
C LEU A 404 -11.00 10.90 -12.08
N ILE A 405 -10.13 10.12 -12.73
CA ILE A 405 -8.77 10.56 -13.08
C ILE A 405 -8.85 11.80 -13.98
N LYS A 406 -9.73 11.79 -14.98
CA LYS A 406 -9.93 12.92 -15.90
C LYS A 406 -10.41 14.17 -15.16
N GLU A 407 -11.40 14.06 -14.30
CA GLU A 407 -11.94 15.17 -13.49
C GLU A 407 -10.84 15.82 -12.63
N ILE A 408 -10.03 15.01 -11.96
CA ILE A 408 -8.94 15.48 -11.11
C ILE A 408 -7.84 16.15 -11.95
N ASN A 409 -7.46 15.57 -13.10
CA ASN A 409 -6.45 16.15 -13.98
C ASN A 409 -6.91 17.49 -14.57
N GLU A 410 -8.19 17.62 -14.93
CA GLU A 410 -8.78 18.88 -15.39
C GLU A 410 -8.77 19.96 -14.30
N GLU A 411 -9.12 19.59 -13.07
CA GLU A 411 -9.08 20.51 -11.93
C GLU A 411 -7.64 20.97 -11.63
N MET A 412 -6.66 20.07 -11.66
CA MET A 412 -5.26 20.41 -11.49
C MET A 412 -4.74 21.30 -12.62
N TYR A 413 -5.11 21.00 -13.87
CA TYR A 413 -4.75 21.84 -15.01
C TYR A 413 -5.28 23.27 -14.86
N ARG A 414 -6.55 23.40 -14.45
CA ARG A 414 -7.16 24.72 -14.19
C ARG A 414 -6.37 25.50 -13.13
N LYS A 415 -6.06 24.88 -12.01
CA LYS A 415 -5.32 25.50 -10.90
C LYS A 415 -3.90 25.91 -11.31
N ILE A 416 -3.21 25.10 -12.08
CA ILE A 416 -1.86 25.41 -12.59
C ILE A 416 -1.91 26.61 -13.54
N MET A 417 -2.86 26.64 -14.47
CA MET A 417 -2.99 27.73 -15.45
C MET A 417 -3.44 29.07 -14.82
N GLU A 418 -4.18 29.03 -13.71
CA GLU A 418 -4.58 30.24 -12.97
C GLU A 418 -3.40 30.96 -12.32
N ASN A 419 -2.38 30.22 -11.91
CA ASN A 419 -1.28 30.73 -11.09
C ASN A 419 0.02 31.00 -11.87
N HIS A 420 0.16 30.49 -13.11
CA HIS A 420 1.40 30.57 -13.85
C HIS A 420 1.19 30.77 -15.37
N GLU A 421 2.03 31.59 -15.98
CA GLU A 421 2.19 31.65 -17.42
C GLU A 421 3.06 30.46 -17.88
N THR A 422 2.42 29.29 -18.03
CA THR A 422 3.07 28.04 -18.43
C THR A 422 2.54 27.61 -19.78
N ASP A 423 3.37 26.96 -20.59
CA ASP A 423 2.92 26.33 -21.84
C ASP A 423 1.78 25.33 -21.54
N PRO A 424 0.67 25.40 -22.29
CA PRO A 424 -0.49 24.52 -22.04
C PRO A 424 -0.19 23.02 -22.08
N GLU A 425 0.76 22.59 -22.92
CA GLU A 425 1.14 21.18 -23.03
C GLU A 425 1.95 20.74 -21.79
N GLU A 426 2.90 21.58 -21.35
CA GLU A 426 3.65 21.35 -20.10
C GLU A 426 2.72 21.36 -18.89
N ALA A 427 1.78 22.28 -18.83
CA ALA A 427 0.77 22.35 -17.77
C ALA A 427 -0.10 21.07 -17.71
N ARG A 428 -0.47 20.49 -18.86
CA ARG A 428 -1.21 19.22 -18.89
C ARG A 428 -0.40 18.05 -18.32
N LYS A 429 0.88 17.96 -18.70
CA LYS A 429 1.79 16.91 -18.17
C LYS A 429 1.96 17.05 -16.65
N THR A 430 2.21 18.26 -16.19
CA THR A 430 2.31 18.55 -14.75
C THR A 430 1.00 18.24 -14.03
N ALA A 431 -0.14 18.60 -14.60
CA ALA A 431 -1.46 18.31 -14.03
C ALA A 431 -1.72 16.80 -13.85
N GLN A 432 -1.26 15.97 -14.78
CA GLN A 432 -1.37 14.51 -14.64
C GLN A 432 -0.53 13.97 -13.47
N ILE A 433 0.71 14.46 -13.32
CA ILE A 433 1.58 14.06 -12.21
C ILE A 433 1.00 14.49 -10.87
N VAL A 434 0.57 15.75 -10.78
CA VAL A 434 0.01 16.31 -9.54
C VAL A 434 -1.37 15.71 -9.24
N GLY A 435 -2.18 15.45 -10.26
CA GLY A 435 -3.47 14.77 -10.13
C GLY A 435 -3.33 13.36 -9.57
N LEU A 436 -2.35 12.60 -10.05
CA LEU A 436 -2.05 11.27 -9.51
C LEU A 436 -1.63 11.33 -8.04
N SER A 437 -0.82 12.31 -7.66
CA SER A 437 -0.46 12.53 -6.25
C SER A 437 -1.68 12.83 -5.38
N ALA A 438 -2.62 13.63 -5.90
CA ALA A 438 -3.85 13.96 -5.18
C ALA A 438 -4.68 12.70 -4.87
N ILE A 439 -4.83 11.80 -5.85
CA ILE A 439 -5.56 10.54 -5.70
C ILE A 439 -4.84 9.61 -4.73
N LYS A 440 -3.59 9.31 -4.99
CA LYS A 440 -2.83 8.30 -4.24
C LYS A 440 -2.56 8.73 -2.80
N TYR A 441 -2.09 9.94 -2.60
CA TYR A 441 -1.88 10.46 -1.25
C TYR A 441 -3.19 10.64 -0.49
N GLY A 442 -4.24 11.11 -1.17
CA GLY A 442 -5.57 11.25 -0.59
C GLY A 442 -6.12 9.93 -0.05
N ASP A 443 -5.94 8.83 -0.76
CA ASP A 443 -6.30 7.48 -0.30
C ASP A 443 -5.36 6.99 0.80
N LEU A 444 -4.05 6.96 0.53
CA LEU A 444 -3.02 6.34 1.39
C LEU A 444 -2.81 7.08 2.72
N SER A 445 -3.19 8.35 2.83
CA SER A 445 -3.13 9.09 4.10
C SER A 445 -4.15 8.59 5.13
N ASN A 446 -5.12 7.77 4.72
CA ASN A 446 -6.08 7.13 5.58
C ASN A 446 -5.59 5.72 5.96
N GLN A 447 -5.81 5.32 7.21
CA GLN A 447 -5.60 3.94 7.62
C GLN A 447 -6.43 2.99 6.73
N ALA A 448 -5.83 1.93 6.20
CA ALA A 448 -6.47 1.06 5.22
C ALA A 448 -7.86 0.55 5.65
N SER A 449 -8.00 0.09 6.90
CA SER A 449 -9.27 -0.46 7.45
C SER A 449 -10.37 0.58 7.66
N LYS A 450 -10.07 1.87 7.56
CA LYS A 450 -11.05 2.94 7.78
C LYS A 450 -11.74 3.33 6.49
N ASP A 451 -13.03 3.65 6.61
CA ASP A 451 -13.77 4.36 5.57
C ASP A 451 -13.31 5.82 5.55
N TYR A 452 -13.32 6.45 4.38
CA TYR A 452 -13.01 7.86 4.26
C TYR A 452 -13.88 8.55 3.22
N VAL A 453 -13.95 9.88 3.32
CA VAL A 453 -14.68 10.72 2.36
C VAL A 453 -13.71 11.22 1.30
N PHE A 454 -14.00 10.89 0.03
CA PHE A 454 -13.30 11.44 -1.12
C PHE A 454 -13.85 12.81 -1.45
N ASP A 455 -12.99 13.81 -1.43
CA ASP A 455 -13.31 15.20 -1.69
C ASP A 455 -12.30 15.79 -2.68
N VAL A 456 -12.74 16.01 -3.92
CA VAL A 456 -11.87 16.51 -5.00
C VAL A 456 -11.24 17.86 -4.62
N ASP A 457 -12.02 18.80 -4.09
CA ASP A 457 -11.53 20.14 -3.73
C ASP A 457 -10.42 20.08 -2.67
N ARG A 458 -10.63 19.21 -1.66
CA ARG A 458 -9.67 19.00 -0.58
C ARG A 458 -8.39 18.33 -1.10
N PHE A 459 -8.53 17.26 -1.88
CA PHE A 459 -7.37 16.45 -2.33
C PHE A 459 -6.53 17.16 -3.38
N THR A 460 -7.12 18.07 -4.15
CA THR A 460 -6.41 18.88 -5.14
C THR A 460 -5.91 20.22 -4.59
N SER A 461 -6.01 20.44 -3.28
CA SER A 461 -5.48 21.65 -2.64
C SER A 461 -3.96 21.61 -2.54
N PHE A 462 -3.31 22.76 -2.77
CA PHE A 462 -1.88 22.94 -2.52
C PHE A 462 -1.55 23.27 -1.06
N GLU A 463 -2.54 23.29 -0.21
CA GLU A 463 -2.40 23.56 1.22
C GLU A 463 -2.96 22.40 2.05
N GLY A 464 -2.38 22.19 3.22
CA GLY A 464 -2.78 21.14 4.14
C GLY A 464 -2.17 19.77 3.81
N ASN A 465 -2.76 18.72 4.36
CA ASN A 465 -2.24 17.34 4.24
C ASN A 465 -2.70 16.70 2.92
N THR A 466 -2.05 17.05 1.82
CA THR A 466 -2.41 16.64 0.46
C THR A 466 -1.18 16.25 -0.37
N GLY A 467 -1.38 15.44 -1.42
CA GLY A 467 -0.34 15.10 -2.38
C GLY A 467 0.26 16.33 -3.07
N PRO A 468 -0.58 17.25 -3.62
CA PRO A 468 -0.09 18.50 -4.21
C PRO A 468 0.77 19.35 -3.28
N TYR A 469 0.46 19.42 -1.99
CA TYR A 469 1.29 20.13 -0.99
C TYR A 469 2.68 19.49 -0.85
N ILE A 470 2.75 18.17 -0.77
CA ILE A 470 4.04 17.44 -0.72
C ILE A 470 4.86 17.71 -1.97
N LEU A 471 4.25 17.61 -3.15
CA LEU A 471 4.94 17.88 -4.42
C LEU A 471 5.40 19.33 -4.52
N TYR A 472 4.60 20.27 -4.08
CA TYR A 472 4.98 21.68 -4.04
C TYR A 472 6.21 21.93 -3.16
N THR A 473 6.29 21.23 -2.01
CA THR A 473 7.47 21.28 -1.13
C THR A 473 8.71 20.73 -1.84
N ILE A 474 8.60 19.59 -2.51
CA ILE A 474 9.72 18.98 -3.26
C ILE A 474 10.18 19.91 -4.40
N VAL A 475 9.25 20.46 -5.16
CA VAL A 475 9.55 21.39 -6.28
C VAL A 475 10.21 22.66 -5.76
N ARG A 476 9.78 23.18 -4.61
CA ARG A 476 10.46 24.30 -3.94
C ARG A 476 11.93 23.99 -3.65
N ILE A 477 12.20 22.81 -3.09
CA ILE A 477 13.58 22.37 -2.83
C ILE A 477 14.38 22.30 -4.13
N LYS A 478 13.84 21.64 -5.16
CA LYS A 478 14.47 21.55 -6.49
C LYS A 478 14.78 22.93 -7.08
N SER A 479 13.85 23.87 -6.97
CA SER A 479 14.00 25.24 -7.46
C SER A 479 15.15 25.98 -6.76
N ILE A 480 15.28 25.85 -5.44
CA ILE A 480 16.38 26.44 -4.67
C ILE A 480 17.72 25.87 -5.11
N LEU A 481 17.82 24.54 -5.25
CA LEU A 481 19.05 23.87 -5.70
C LEU A 481 19.45 24.26 -7.12
N THR A 482 18.49 24.32 -8.05
CA THR A 482 18.71 24.74 -9.44
C THR A 482 19.18 26.19 -9.50
N ARG A 483 18.57 27.08 -8.71
CA ARG A 483 18.97 28.48 -8.63
C ARG A 483 20.38 28.65 -8.08
N CYS A 484 20.74 27.87 -7.03
CA CYS A 484 22.11 27.87 -6.51
C CYS A 484 23.14 27.56 -7.60
N GLN A 485 22.89 26.51 -8.41
CA GLN A 485 23.76 26.12 -9.51
C GLN A 485 23.83 27.19 -10.61
N ALA A 486 22.68 27.80 -10.95
CA ALA A 486 22.63 28.88 -11.96
C ALA A 486 23.41 30.14 -11.52
N GLU A 487 23.47 30.41 -10.21
CA GLU A 487 24.27 31.50 -9.62
C GLU A 487 25.75 31.13 -9.42
N GLY A 488 26.18 29.95 -9.91
CA GLY A 488 27.59 29.51 -9.87
C GLY A 488 27.96 28.72 -8.59
N GLY A 489 27.00 28.38 -7.76
CA GLY A 489 27.22 27.52 -6.58
C GLY A 489 27.43 26.05 -6.95
N SER A 490 28.22 25.33 -6.14
CA SER A 490 28.45 23.88 -6.28
C SER A 490 27.62 23.11 -5.28
N LEU A 491 27.07 21.97 -5.71
CA LEU A 491 26.41 20.98 -4.84
C LEU A 491 27.29 19.75 -4.55
N GLN A 492 28.53 19.74 -5.06
CA GLN A 492 29.39 18.55 -4.95
C GLN A 492 30.12 18.45 -3.60
N ASP A 493 30.47 19.60 -3.01
CA ASP A 493 31.26 19.66 -1.77
C ASP A 493 30.44 20.15 -0.57
N VAL A 494 29.14 19.79 -0.54
CA VAL A 494 28.26 20.16 0.56
C VAL A 494 28.20 19.02 1.58
N SER A 495 28.13 19.38 2.87
CA SER A 495 28.07 18.42 3.98
C SER A 495 27.17 18.95 5.08
N ILE A 496 26.40 18.07 5.69
CA ILE A 496 25.56 18.39 6.86
C ILE A 496 26.43 19.02 7.94
N GLN A 497 25.96 20.10 8.53
CA GLN A 497 26.63 20.83 9.59
C GLN A 497 25.83 20.73 10.91
N VAL A 498 26.47 21.07 12.01
CA VAL A 498 25.79 21.22 13.31
C VAL A 498 24.69 22.28 13.16
N PRO A 499 23.45 22.01 13.63
CA PRO A 499 22.36 22.96 13.47
C PRO A 499 22.63 24.29 14.17
N ASN A 500 22.28 25.40 13.50
CA ASN A 500 22.46 26.75 14.01
C ASN A 500 21.21 27.34 14.68
N GLY A 501 20.06 26.66 14.55
CA GLY A 501 18.77 27.09 15.10
C GLY A 501 17.79 25.95 15.31
N GLU A 502 16.70 26.26 15.99
CA GLU A 502 15.70 25.26 16.39
C GLU A 502 14.96 24.66 15.18
N SER A 503 14.61 25.44 14.17
CA SER A 503 13.92 24.95 12.97
C SER A 503 14.82 24.03 12.13
N GLU A 504 16.12 24.34 12.06
CA GLU A 504 17.11 23.47 11.40
C GLU A 504 17.24 22.15 12.15
N LYS A 505 17.34 22.20 13.49
CA LYS A 505 17.42 20.99 14.33
C LYS A 505 16.15 20.14 14.23
N ALA A 506 14.97 20.76 14.22
CA ALA A 506 13.69 20.05 14.05
C ALA A 506 13.63 19.28 12.73
N LEU A 507 14.05 19.90 11.62
CA LEU A 507 14.14 19.23 10.32
C LEU A 507 15.14 18.06 10.35
N MET A 508 16.30 18.26 10.97
CA MET A 508 17.31 17.20 11.12
C MET A 508 16.80 16.02 11.97
N LEU A 509 16.09 16.28 13.04
CA LEU A 509 15.45 15.24 13.88
C LEU A 509 14.38 14.46 13.09
N ALA A 510 13.56 15.14 12.29
CA ALA A 510 12.58 14.49 11.43
C ALA A 510 13.27 13.56 10.40
N LEU A 511 14.32 14.02 9.73
CA LEU A 511 15.11 13.22 8.79
C LEU A 511 15.74 11.97 9.44
N SER A 512 16.24 12.09 10.66
CA SER A 512 16.87 10.98 11.39
C SER A 512 15.93 9.79 11.68
N ARG A 513 14.61 9.99 11.56
CA ARG A 513 13.59 8.96 11.81
C ARG A 513 13.17 8.18 10.57
N PHE A 514 13.69 8.52 9.40
CA PHE A 514 13.27 7.96 8.11
C PHE A 514 13.30 6.43 8.09
N ASN A 515 14.42 5.80 8.47
CA ASN A 515 14.56 4.35 8.46
C ASN A 515 13.56 3.64 9.41
N ALA A 516 13.34 4.19 10.60
CA ALA A 516 12.38 3.65 11.55
C ALA A 516 10.94 3.74 11.03
N VAL A 517 10.58 4.83 10.36
CA VAL A 517 9.25 5.01 9.77
C VAL A 517 9.00 4.00 8.65
N MET A 518 9.97 3.83 7.75
CA MET A 518 9.84 2.90 6.62
C MET A 518 9.72 1.46 7.08
N GLU A 519 10.54 1.03 8.03
CA GLU A 519 10.50 -0.31 8.60
C GLU A 519 9.15 -0.58 9.30
N ASN A 520 8.71 0.33 10.16
CA ASN A 520 7.44 0.20 10.87
C ASN A 520 6.24 0.21 9.92
N ALA A 521 6.27 1.04 8.87
CA ALA A 521 5.21 1.07 7.86
C ALA A 521 5.10 -0.27 7.11
N PHE A 522 6.23 -0.93 6.83
CA PHE A 522 6.22 -2.25 6.21
C PHE A 522 5.76 -3.35 7.17
N GLU A 523 6.26 -3.39 8.38
CA GLU A 523 5.87 -4.38 9.39
C GLU A 523 4.37 -4.35 9.69
N GLU A 524 3.77 -3.18 9.74
CA GLU A 524 2.35 -3.00 10.00
C GLU A 524 1.49 -2.92 8.72
N LEU A 525 2.09 -3.03 7.54
CA LEU A 525 1.42 -2.85 6.25
C LEU A 525 0.62 -1.54 6.19
N ALA A 526 1.25 -0.45 6.61
CA ALA A 526 0.62 0.82 6.94
C ALA A 526 1.21 2.03 6.17
N PRO A 527 0.94 2.16 4.85
CA PRO A 527 1.41 3.31 4.06
C PRO A 527 1.00 4.67 4.64
N HIS A 528 -0.11 4.76 5.36
CA HIS A 528 -0.56 6.01 6.01
C HIS A 528 0.47 6.57 7.00
N LYS A 529 1.33 5.75 7.58
CA LYS A 529 2.42 6.21 8.46
C LYS A 529 3.51 6.96 7.68
N ILE A 530 3.76 6.57 6.44
CA ILE A 530 4.66 7.29 5.54
C ILE A 530 4.05 8.64 5.18
N CYS A 531 2.75 8.68 4.86
CA CYS A 531 2.04 9.94 4.58
C CYS A 531 2.11 10.90 5.77
N ALA A 532 1.84 10.44 6.99
CA ALA A 532 1.95 11.26 8.20
C ALA A 532 3.38 11.79 8.40
N TYR A 533 4.38 10.95 8.18
CA TYR A 533 5.78 11.32 8.29
C TYR A 533 6.19 12.40 7.29
N ILE A 534 5.87 12.23 6.00
CA ILE A 534 6.28 13.22 4.99
C ILE A 534 5.51 14.53 5.10
N TYR A 535 4.30 14.52 5.62
CA TYR A 535 3.57 15.74 5.94
C TYR A 535 4.27 16.53 7.06
N GLU A 536 4.68 15.86 8.14
CA GLU A 536 5.47 16.47 9.21
C GLU A 536 6.82 17.00 8.67
N LEU A 537 7.54 16.18 7.91
CA LEU A 537 8.83 16.55 7.31
C LEU A 537 8.69 17.77 6.39
N ALA A 538 7.65 17.83 5.57
CA ALA A 538 7.36 18.97 4.70
C ALA A 538 7.06 20.25 5.51
N ASN A 539 6.33 20.14 6.60
CA ASN A 539 6.06 21.26 7.50
C ASN A 539 7.35 21.77 8.18
N ASP A 540 8.19 20.87 8.67
CA ASP A 540 9.48 21.22 9.30
C ASP A 540 10.41 21.89 8.28
N PHE A 541 10.45 21.37 7.04
CA PHE A 541 11.21 22.01 5.96
C PHE A 541 10.67 23.41 5.65
N ASN A 542 9.35 23.57 5.50
CA ASN A 542 8.78 24.88 5.19
C ASN A 542 9.00 25.89 6.34
N HIS A 543 8.96 25.44 7.59
CA HIS A 543 9.32 26.30 8.73
C HIS A 543 10.77 26.74 8.67
N PHE A 544 11.70 25.83 8.46
CA PHE A 544 13.12 26.11 8.26
C PHE A 544 13.35 27.10 7.09
N TYR A 545 12.69 26.86 5.94
CA TYR A 545 12.79 27.72 4.76
C TYR A 545 12.32 29.16 5.01
N HIS A 546 11.29 29.34 5.83
CA HIS A 546 10.78 30.67 6.17
C HIS A 546 11.69 31.43 7.14
N GLU A 547 12.39 30.74 8.01
CA GLU A 547 13.29 31.36 9.00
C GLU A 547 14.69 31.65 8.44
N VAL A 548 15.16 30.82 7.50
CA VAL A 548 16.56 30.85 7.04
C VAL A 548 16.64 31.31 5.58
N LYS A 549 17.45 32.34 5.34
CA LYS A 549 17.76 32.82 3.98
C LYS A 549 18.88 32.01 3.35
N ILE A 550 18.56 30.82 2.82
CA ILE A 550 19.52 29.82 2.37
C ILE A 550 20.52 30.35 1.34
N LEU A 551 20.03 30.94 0.24
CA LEU A 551 20.88 31.37 -0.88
C LEU A 551 21.67 32.66 -0.58
N SER A 552 21.17 33.50 0.30
CA SER A 552 21.82 34.74 0.71
C SER A 552 22.60 34.60 2.04
N GLU A 553 22.84 33.40 2.52
CA GLU A 553 23.75 33.14 3.65
C GLU A 553 25.18 33.50 3.23
N GLU A 554 25.83 34.38 4.00
CA GLU A 554 27.18 34.88 3.72
C GLU A 554 28.27 33.93 4.22
N ASN A 555 27.96 33.12 5.25
CA ASN A 555 28.88 32.11 5.75
C ASN A 555 28.85 30.89 4.86
N GLU A 556 29.90 30.64 4.11
CA GLU A 556 30.00 29.56 3.13
C GLU A 556 29.79 28.15 3.77
N GLU A 557 30.32 27.92 4.98
CA GLU A 557 30.15 26.62 5.65
C GLU A 557 28.70 26.38 6.09
N LYS A 558 28.02 27.41 6.60
CA LYS A 558 26.58 27.33 6.91
C LYS A 558 25.76 27.11 5.64
N LYS A 559 26.06 27.83 4.57
CA LYS A 559 25.39 27.69 3.28
C LYS A 559 25.52 26.28 2.72
N LYS A 560 26.72 25.71 2.77
CA LYS A 560 26.96 24.30 2.40
C LYS A 560 26.17 23.33 3.25
N GLY A 561 26.06 23.58 4.55
CA GLY A 561 25.22 22.79 5.47
C GLY A 561 23.75 22.83 5.10
N TYR A 562 23.22 24.01 4.79
CA TYR A 562 21.83 24.16 4.36
C TYR A 562 21.56 23.46 3.02
N LEU A 563 22.46 23.58 2.05
CA LEU A 563 22.33 22.90 0.76
C LEU A 563 22.39 21.37 0.91
N ALA A 564 23.27 20.84 1.77
CA ALA A 564 23.33 19.43 2.08
C ALA A 564 22.03 18.93 2.72
N LEU A 565 21.45 19.72 3.63
CA LEU A 565 20.17 19.43 4.27
C LEU A 565 19.00 19.43 3.27
N LEU A 566 19.01 20.34 2.31
CA LEU A 566 18.02 20.36 1.22
C LEU A 566 18.12 19.12 0.33
N LEU A 567 19.32 18.71 -0.05
CA LEU A 567 19.55 17.49 -0.84
C LEU A 567 19.01 16.27 -0.10
N LEU A 568 19.35 16.10 1.16
CA LEU A 568 18.88 14.97 1.96
C LEU A 568 17.35 14.99 2.14
N THR A 569 16.76 16.16 2.38
CA THR A 569 15.30 16.31 2.50
C THR A 569 14.60 15.94 1.21
N ARG A 570 15.10 16.38 0.07
CA ARG A 570 14.59 16.00 -1.25
C ARG A 570 14.64 14.49 -1.44
N ASP A 571 15.78 13.87 -1.20
CA ASP A 571 16.00 12.45 -1.44
C ASP A 571 15.11 11.57 -0.55
N VAL A 572 14.90 11.96 0.71
CA VAL A 572 13.97 11.29 1.63
C VAL A 572 12.52 11.46 1.16
N LEU A 573 12.09 12.66 0.80
CA LEU A 573 10.73 12.90 0.31
C LEU A 573 10.46 12.14 -1.00
N GLU A 574 11.39 12.15 -1.95
CA GLU A 574 11.25 11.42 -3.21
C GLU A 574 11.24 9.91 -3.01
N SER A 575 12.04 9.37 -2.08
CA SER A 575 11.99 7.95 -1.71
C SER A 575 10.62 7.58 -1.13
N CYS A 576 10.07 8.39 -0.26
CA CYS A 576 8.75 8.18 0.33
C CYS A 576 7.64 8.21 -0.73
N ILE A 577 7.60 9.22 -1.60
CA ILE A 577 6.55 9.30 -2.64
C ILE A 577 6.67 8.17 -3.67
N HIS A 578 7.89 7.72 -3.96
CA HIS A 578 8.11 6.55 -4.81
C HIS A 578 7.43 5.29 -4.24
N VAL A 579 7.60 5.02 -2.97
CA VAL A 579 6.92 3.88 -2.29
C VAL A 579 5.41 4.09 -2.19
N LEU A 580 4.93 5.33 -2.13
CA LEU A 580 3.50 5.65 -2.21
C LEU A 580 2.94 5.56 -3.63
N GLY A 581 3.80 5.47 -4.63
CA GLY A 581 3.43 5.21 -6.02
C GLY A 581 3.20 6.42 -6.89
N PHE A 582 3.81 7.56 -6.60
CA PHE A 582 3.78 8.73 -7.47
C PHE A 582 5.14 9.44 -7.52
N THR A 583 5.28 10.39 -8.40
CA THR A 583 6.52 11.13 -8.67
C THR A 583 6.32 12.63 -8.54
N SER A 584 7.41 13.38 -8.45
CA SER A 584 7.38 14.84 -8.46
C SER A 584 7.71 15.40 -9.85
N PRO A 585 7.07 16.50 -10.27
CA PRO A 585 7.49 17.23 -11.47
C PRO A 585 8.76 18.05 -11.18
N GLU A 586 9.42 18.51 -12.24
CA GLU A 586 10.59 19.40 -12.11
C GLU A 586 10.17 20.84 -11.77
N ARG A 587 8.99 21.25 -12.25
CA ARG A 587 8.39 22.58 -12.03
C ARG A 587 6.91 22.45 -11.79
N MET A 588 6.37 23.40 -11.06
CA MET A 588 4.98 23.40 -10.69
C MET A 588 4.45 24.80 -10.46
#